data_84d669256da244035c89c531302dbf91
#
_entry.id   84d669256da244035c89c531302dbf91
#
_cell.length_a   1.000
_cell.length_b   1.000
_cell.length_c   1.000
_cell.angle_alpha   90.00
_cell.angle_beta   90.00
_cell.angle_gamma   90.00
#
_symmetry.space_group_name_H-M   'P 1'
#
loop_
_entity.id
_entity.type
_entity.pdbx_description
1 polymer ?
#
loop_
_entity_poly.entity_id
_entity_poly.type
_entity_poly.pdbx_seq_one_letter_code
_entity_poly.pdbx_strand_id
1 'polypeptide(L)'
;NAIIVDEFANLDLVVPAIVFGAVGTAGQRCTTTRRVFVHESQMPELERRLTGAYKQVRIGDPLAHGTLMGPLIDAGSVARFESAVARAVAEGGRLLCGGKRLERPGFFVEPAIVVARGEWEIVKTETFAPVLYLIPYQTLDEAIEAQNAVAHGLSSAIFTDRLQHAERFLSPAGSDCGIANVNIGTSGAEIGGA
;
A
#
# COMPACT_ATOMS: atom_id res chain seq x y z
N ASN A 1 2.33 -1.23 7.37
CA ASN A 1 2.73 0.13 6.96
C ASN A 1 1.58 0.78 6.21
N ALA A 2 1.41 2.08 6.38
CA ALA A 2 0.33 2.82 5.75
C ALA A 2 0.80 4.12 5.10
N ILE A 3 0.06 4.56 4.08
CA ILE A 3 0.15 5.90 3.51
C ILE A 3 -1.20 6.58 3.73
N ILE A 4 -1.18 7.84 4.15
CA ILE A 4 -2.34 8.73 4.16
C ILE A 4 -2.23 9.67 2.96
N VAL A 5 -3.24 9.66 2.09
CA VAL A 5 -3.38 10.55 0.95
C VAL A 5 -4.42 11.60 1.32
N ASP A 6 -3.94 12.79 1.66
CA ASP A 6 -4.75 13.92 2.08
C ASP A 6 -5.55 14.54 0.90
N GLU A 7 -6.59 15.31 1.20
CA GLU A 7 -7.36 16.04 0.18
C GLU A 7 -6.49 17.00 -0.66
N PHE A 8 -5.37 17.47 -0.08
CA PHE A 8 -4.39 18.35 -0.71
C PHE A 8 -3.15 17.62 -1.24
N ALA A 9 -3.22 16.30 -1.41
CA ALA A 9 -2.09 15.51 -1.87
C ALA A 9 -1.84 15.71 -3.38
N ASN A 10 -0.56 15.82 -3.74
CA ASN A 10 -0.15 15.78 -5.14
C ASN A 10 -0.08 14.32 -5.64
N LEU A 11 -1.05 13.91 -6.44
CA LEU A 11 -1.13 12.54 -6.95
C LEU A 11 0.03 12.15 -7.88
N ASP A 12 0.77 13.10 -8.44
CA ASP A 12 1.97 12.81 -9.24
C ASP A 12 3.13 12.30 -8.39
N LEU A 13 3.14 12.65 -7.10
CA LEU A 13 4.06 12.07 -6.09
C LEU A 13 3.50 10.80 -5.47
N VAL A 14 2.20 10.78 -5.19
CA VAL A 14 1.52 9.67 -4.50
C VAL A 14 1.60 8.37 -5.31
N VAL A 15 1.23 8.41 -6.59
CA VAL A 15 1.10 7.19 -7.41
C VAL A 15 2.43 6.44 -7.54
N PRO A 16 3.55 7.05 -7.94
CA PRO A 16 4.84 6.36 -7.99
C PRO A 16 5.28 5.81 -6.64
N ALA A 17 5.08 6.56 -5.55
CA ALA A 17 5.45 6.13 -4.20
C ALA A 17 4.67 4.90 -3.74
N ILE A 18 3.36 4.86 -4.00
CA ILE A 18 2.52 3.69 -3.70
C ILE A 18 2.94 2.49 -4.55
N VAL A 19 3.11 2.67 -5.86
CA VAL A 19 3.51 1.55 -6.75
C VAL A 19 4.86 0.98 -6.31
N PHE A 20 5.86 1.82 -6.07
CA PHE A 20 7.16 1.37 -5.58
C PHE A 20 7.07 0.65 -4.23
N GLY A 21 6.32 1.21 -3.28
CA GLY A 21 6.17 0.66 -1.94
C GLY A 21 5.35 -0.63 -1.87
N ALA A 22 4.33 -0.78 -2.71
CA ALA A 22 3.40 -1.91 -2.67
C ALA A 22 3.82 -3.07 -3.58
N VAL A 23 4.38 -2.76 -4.76
CA VAL A 23 4.72 -3.76 -5.79
C VAL A 23 6.20 -4.16 -5.73
N GLY A 24 7.06 -3.26 -5.30
CA GLY A 24 8.51 -3.50 -5.19
C GLY A 24 8.79 -4.78 -4.38
N THR A 25 9.66 -5.65 -4.89
CA THR A 25 9.95 -6.98 -4.31
C THR A 25 8.71 -7.84 -4.05
N ALA A 26 7.68 -7.72 -4.88
CA ALA A 26 6.40 -8.45 -4.78
C ALA A 26 5.74 -8.31 -3.38
N GLY A 27 5.81 -7.12 -2.77
CA GLY A 27 5.24 -6.87 -1.45
C GLY A 27 5.96 -7.55 -0.28
N GLN A 28 7.17 -8.06 -0.51
CA GLN A 28 7.93 -8.86 0.47
C GLN A 28 9.03 -8.07 1.17
N ARG A 29 8.73 -6.82 1.58
CA ARG A 29 9.57 -6.00 2.46
C ARG A 29 8.86 -5.73 3.78
N CYS A 30 9.61 -5.54 4.85
CA CYS A 30 9.07 -5.06 6.11
C CYS A 30 8.41 -3.68 5.99
N THR A 31 8.89 -2.83 5.07
CA THR A 31 8.36 -1.48 4.79
C THR A 31 7.34 -1.44 3.63
N THR A 32 6.89 -2.58 3.09
CA THR A 32 5.88 -2.61 2.03
C THR A 32 4.64 -1.81 2.41
N THR A 33 4.19 -0.94 1.50
CA THR A 33 2.91 -0.23 1.64
C THR A 33 1.76 -1.23 1.49
N ARG A 34 0.97 -1.42 2.53
CA ARG A 34 -0.14 -2.39 2.56
C ARG A 34 -1.50 -1.74 2.61
N ARG A 35 -1.59 -0.58 3.30
CA ARG A 35 -2.80 0.19 3.49
C ARG A 35 -2.58 1.61 2.97
N VAL A 36 -3.53 2.13 2.22
CA VAL A 36 -3.55 3.52 1.81
C VAL A 36 -4.88 4.10 2.24
N PHE A 37 -4.84 4.99 3.23
CA PHE A 37 -5.98 5.79 3.63
C PHE A 37 -6.09 6.95 2.65
N VAL A 38 -7.25 7.09 2.00
CA VAL A 38 -7.45 8.05 0.92
C VAL A 38 -8.60 8.96 1.27
N HIS A 39 -8.37 10.27 1.30
CA HIS A 39 -9.46 11.23 1.46
C HIS A 39 -10.51 11.02 0.35
N GLU A 40 -11.80 11.04 0.70
CA GLU A 40 -12.89 10.71 -0.24
C GLU A 40 -12.83 11.51 -1.55
N SER A 41 -12.42 12.77 -1.50
CA SER A 41 -12.28 13.63 -2.69
C SER A 41 -11.23 13.15 -3.68
N GLN A 42 -10.19 12.45 -3.23
CA GLN A 42 -9.10 11.95 -4.06
C GLN A 42 -9.34 10.50 -4.56
N MET A 43 -10.29 9.80 -3.95
CA MET A 43 -10.50 8.36 -4.19
C MET A 43 -10.73 8.01 -5.67
N PRO A 44 -11.65 8.66 -6.42
CA PRO A 44 -11.92 8.28 -7.80
C PRO A 44 -10.71 8.42 -8.73
N GLU A 45 -9.97 9.52 -8.58
CA GLU A 45 -8.80 9.78 -9.43
C GLU A 45 -7.62 8.89 -9.05
N LEU A 46 -7.40 8.63 -7.75
CA LEU A 46 -6.36 7.72 -7.29
C LEU A 46 -6.61 6.28 -7.75
N GLU A 47 -7.85 5.78 -7.65
CA GLU A 47 -8.23 4.45 -8.17
C GLU A 47 -7.90 4.33 -9.65
N ARG A 48 -8.30 5.32 -10.45
CA ARG A 48 -8.05 5.35 -11.89
C ARG A 48 -6.55 5.32 -12.21
N ARG A 49 -5.77 6.18 -11.55
CA ARG A 49 -4.31 6.28 -11.77
C ARG A 49 -3.57 5.02 -11.33
N LEU A 50 -3.87 4.50 -10.13
CA LEU A 50 -3.21 3.29 -9.61
C LEU A 50 -3.54 2.06 -10.46
N THR A 51 -4.81 1.88 -10.85
CA THR A 51 -5.18 0.79 -11.75
C THR A 51 -4.45 0.88 -13.09
N GLY A 52 -4.30 2.08 -13.63
CA GLY A 52 -3.51 2.33 -14.84
C GLY A 52 -2.03 1.99 -14.68
N ALA A 53 -1.43 2.37 -13.54
CA ALA A 53 -0.04 2.07 -13.23
C ALA A 53 0.21 0.56 -13.00
N TYR A 54 -0.69 -0.12 -12.29
CA TYR A 54 -0.59 -1.57 -12.05
C TYR A 54 -0.64 -2.40 -13.34
N LYS A 55 -1.42 -1.97 -14.33
CA LYS A 55 -1.44 -2.61 -15.67
C LYS A 55 -0.10 -2.54 -16.40
N GLN A 56 0.76 -1.59 -16.05
CA GLN A 56 2.08 -1.42 -16.66
C GLN A 56 3.19 -2.15 -15.89
N VAL A 57 2.88 -2.79 -14.76
CA VAL A 57 3.86 -3.55 -13.99
C VAL A 57 4.32 -4.76 -14.78
N ARG A 58 5.58 -4.75 -15.20
CA ARG A 58 6.21 -5.89 -15.87
C ARG A 58 6.61 -6.94 -14.84
N ILE A 59 5.92 -8.08 -14.90
CA ILE A 59 6.12 -9.20 -13.98
C ILE A 59 6.99 -10.25 -14.68
N GLY A 60 8.13 -10.63 -14.09
CA GLY A 60 9.03 -11.56 -14.74
C GLY A 60 10.25 -11.97 -13.93
N ASP A 61 11.22 -12.55 -14.61
CA ASP A 61 12.52 -12.87 -14.03
C ASP A 61 13.15 -11.58 -13.49
N PRO A 62 13.49 -11.51 -12.19
CA PRO A 62 14.08 -10.31 -11.58
C PRO A 62 15.44 -9.92 -12.19
N LEU A 63 16.13 -10.82 -12.88
CA LEU A 63 17.38 -10.55 -13.57
C LEU A 63 17.17 -10.02 -15.01
N ALA A 64 15.95 -10.13 -15.55
CA ALA A 64 15.65 -9.63 -16.88
C ALA A 64 15.48 -8.10 -16.86
N HIS A 65 16.07 -7.43 -17.87
CA HIS A 65 15.96 -5.97 -17.99
C HIS A 65 14.51 -5.52 -18.08
N GLY A 66 14.16 -4.56 -17.25
CA GLY A 66 12.84 -3.94 -17.24
C GLY A 66 11.77 -4.69 -16.42
N THR A 67 12.10 -5.80 -15.77
CA THR A 67 11.21 -6.41 -14.78
C THR A 67 11.05 -5.47 -13.59
N LEU A 68 9.81 -5.21 -13.20
CA LEU A 68 9.46 -4.39 -12.03
C LEU A 68 9.06 -5.24 -10.82
N MET A 69 8.49 -6.41 -11.05
CA MET A 69 8.08 -7.32 -9.99
C MET A 69 8.50 -8.75 -10.31
N GLY A 70 9.25 -9.37 -9.40
CA GLY A 70 9.63 -10.78 -9.42
C GLY A 70 8.56 -11.69 -8.81
N PRO A 71 8.89 -12.98 -8.56
CA PRO A 71 7.99 -13.93 -7.94
C PRO A 71 7.86 -13.74 -6.43
N LEU A 72 6.86 -14.36 -5.84
CA LEU A 72 6.81 -14.68 -4.41
C LEU A 72 7.85 -15.77 -4.09
N ILE A 73 8.21 -15.88 -2.81
CA ILE A 73 9.28 -16.80 -2.39
C ILE A 73 8.90 -18.27 -2.54
N ASP A 74 7.64 -18.62 -2.28
CA ASP A 74 7.18 -20.03 -2.26
C ASP A 74 5.67 -20.16 -2.56
N ALA A 75 5.20 -21.41 -2.66
CA ALA A 75 3.79 -21.73 -2.87
C ALA A 75 2.92 -21.33 -1.67
N GLY A 76 3.45 -21.35 -0.45
CA GLY A 76 2.74 -20.92 0.75
C GLY A 76 2.43 -19.42 0.71
N SER A 77 3.36 -18.61 0.18
CA SER A 77 3.16 -17.18 -0.03
C SER A 77 2.10 -16.90 -1.10
N VAL A 78 2.05 -17.71 -2.17
CA VAL A 78 0.97 -17.62 -3.17
C VAL A 78 -0.38 -17.94 -2.52
N ALA A 79 -0.47 -19.02 -1.74
CA ALA A 79 -1.72 -19.39 -1.08
C ALA A 79 -2.19 -18.30 -0.08
N ARG A 80 -1.27 -17.69 0.68
CA ARG A 80 -1.60 -16.56 1.57
C ARG A 80 -2.10 -15.35 0.77
N PHE A 81 -1.45 -15.03 -0.36
CA PHE A 81 -1.88 -13.96 -1.25
C PHE A 81 -3.31 -14.19 -1.77
N GLU A 82 -3.59 -15.37 -2.34
CA GLU A 82 -4.92 -15.72 -2.87
C GLU A 82 -5.98 -15.71 -1.77
N SER A 83 -5.66 -16.26 -0.60
CA SER A 83 -6.53 -16.25 0.57
C SER A 83 -6.85 -14.82 1.05
N ALA A 84 -5.84 -13.93 1.10
CA ALA A 84 -6.05 -12.55 1.54
C ALA A 84 -6.98 -11.79 0.58
N VAL A 85 -6.78 -11.93 -0.74
CA VAL A 85 -7.66 -11.31 -1.75
C VAL A 85 -9.09 -11.87 -1.66
N ALA A 86 -9.23 -13.20 -1.56
CA ALA A 86 -10.54 -13.86 -1.45
C ALA A 86 -11.30 -13.42 -0.19
N ARG A 87 -10.61 -13.35 0.97
CA ARG A 87 -11.20 -12.89 2.23
C ARG A 87 -11.64 -11.42 2.15
N ALA A 88 -10.80 -10.55 1.61
CA ALA A 88 -11.14 -9.14 1.47
C ALA A 88 -12.39 -8.95 0.58
N VAL A 89 -12.51 -9.71 -0.51
CA VAL A 89 -13.70 -9.69 -1.38
C VAL A 89 -14.92 -10.26 -0.66
N ALA A 90 -14.77 -11.37 0.09
CA ALA A 90 -15.85 -11.97 0.86
C ALA A 90 -16.38 -11.05 1.98
N GLU A 91 -15.52 -10.19 2.57
CA GLU A 91 -15.91 -9.16 3.53
C GLU A 91 -16.59 -7.93 2.87
N GLY A 92 -16.76 -7.94 1.54
CA GLY A 92 -17.42 -6.88 0.77
C GLY A 92 -16.45 -5.94 0.05
N GLY A 93 -15.16 -6.27 -0.01
CA GLY A 93 -14.14 -5.51 -0.72
C GLY A 93 -14.35 -5.53 -2.23
N ARG A 94 -14.01 -4.40 -2.89
CA ARG A 94 -14.07 -4.27 -4.33
C ARG A 94 -12.66 -4.43 -4.93
N LEU A 95 -12.40 -5.59 -5.56
CA LEU A 95 -11.15 -5.84 -6.27
C LEU A 95 -11.10 -4.96 -7.54
N LEU A 96 -10.10 -4.10 -7.63
CA LEU A 96 -9.91 -3.19 -8.78
C LEU A 96 -9.07 -3.83 -9.89
N CYS A 97 -8.05 -4.60 -9.53
CA CYS A 97 -7.18 -5.30 -10.49
C CYS A 97 -6.38 -6.40 -9.81
N GLY A 98 -5.81 -7.30 -10.61
CA GLY A 98 -4.90 -8.36 -10.19
C GLY A 98 -5.56 -9.44 -9.34
N GLY A 99 -4.83 -9.94 -8.35
CA GLY A 99 -5.34 -10.90 -7.38
C GLY A 99 -5.28 -12.37 -7.84
N LYS A 100 -4.58 -12.66 -8.94
CA LYS A 100 -4.49 -14.00 -9.52
C LYS A 100 -3.05 -14.48 -9.58
N ARG A 101 -2.87 -15.80 -9.45
CA ARG A 101 -1.63 -16.47 -9.83
C ARG A 101 -1.50 -16.49 -11.35
N LEU A 102 -0.27 -16.31 -11.86
CA LEU A 102 0.03 -16.44 -13.27
C LEU A 102 0.29 -17.92 -13.63
N GLU A 103 -0.31 -18.39 -14.74
CA GLU A 103 -0.16 -19.76 -15.25
C GLU A 103 1.18 -19.93 -15.98
N ARG A 104 2.27 -19.94 -15.20
CA ARG A 104 3.63 -20.19 -15.68
C ARG A 104 4.50 -20.79 -14.56
N PRO A 105 5.66 -21.42 -14.90
CA PRO A 105 6.61 -21.88 -13.88
C PRO A 105 7.06 -20.77 -12.95
N GLY A 106 7.11 -21.07 -11.62
CA GLY A 106 7.43 -20.13 -10.56
C GLY A 106 6.20 -19.64 -9.79
N PHE A 107 6.44 -18.73 -8.84
CA PHE A 107 5.43 -18.25 -7.89
C PHE A 107 4.99 -16.82 -8.23
N PHE A 108 4.64 -16.59 -9.48
CA PHE A 108 4.25 -15.28 -9.97
C PHE A 108 2.77 -15.01 -9.74
N VAL A 109 2.46 -13.79 -9.30
CA VAL A 109 1.09 -13.32 -9.09
C VAL A 109 0.88 -11.93 -9.71
N GLU A 110 -0.34 -11.58 -10.03
CA GLU A 110 -0.73 -10.21 -10.39
C GLU A 110 -0.95 -9.40 -9.12
N PRO A 111 -0.24 -8.26 -8.91
CA PRO A 111 -0.43 -7.44 -7.74
C PRO A 111 -1.87 -6.94 -7.64
N ALA A 112 -2.47 -7.01 -6.45
CA ALA A 112 -3.87 -6.73 -6.21
C ALA A 112 -4.08 -5.35 -5.59
N ILE A 113 -5.14 -4.65 -6.01
CA ILE A 113 -5.70 -3.48 -5.33
C ILE A 113 -7.14 -3.81 -4.93
N VAL A 114 -7.44 -3.66 -3.64
CA VAL A 114 -8.78 -3.87 -3.10
C VAL A 114 -9.23 -2.61 -2.37
N VAL A 115 -10.40 -2.07 -2.71
CA VAL A 115 -11.06 -1.06 -1.87
C VAL A 115 -11.70 -1.79 -0.70
N ALA A 116 -11.36 -1.37 0.51
CA ALA A 116 -11.69 -2.07 1.74
C ALA A 116 -12.06 -1.10 2.87
N ARG A 117 -12.45 -1.62 4.02
CA ARG A 117 -12.65 -0.84 5.24
C ARG A 117 -11.51 -1.12 6.23
N GLY A 118 -11.07 -0.08 6.94
CA GLY A 118 -9.92 -0.16 7.84
C GLY A 118 -10.12 -1.07 9.05
N GLU A 119 -11.37 -1.27 9.48
CA GLU A 119 -11.73 -2.12 10.62
C GLU A 119 -11.65 -3.62 10.34
N TRP A 120 -11.61 -4.05 9.05
CA TRP A 120 -11.57 -5.48 8.72
C TRP A 120 -10.28 -6.14 9.19
N GLU A 121 -10.41 -7.34 9.75
CA GLU A 121 -9.28 -8.08 10.30
C GLU A 121 -8.24 -8.43 9.24
N ILE A 122 -8.69 -8.74 8.00
CA ILE A 122 -7.77 -9.03 6.90
C ILE A 122 -6.91 -7.81 6.51
N VAL A 123 -7.45 -6.60 6.64
CA VAL A 123 -6.73 -5.35 6.37
C VAL A 123 -5.65 -5.06 7.42
N LYS A 124 -5.88 -5.49 8.66
CA LYS A 124 -4.94 -5.37 9.79
C LYS A 124 -3.88 -6.48 9.79
N THR A 125 -4.18 -7.62 9.15
CA THR A 125 -3.28 -8.77 9.08
C THR A 125 -2.20 -8.59 8.02
N GLU A 126 -0.94 -8.84 8.37
CA GLU A 126 0.16 -8.81 7.41
C GLU A 126 0.15 -10.02 6.48
N THR A 127 -0.01 -9.80 5.16
CA THR A 127 0.00 -10.85 4.14
C THR A 127 1.41 -11.15 3.61
N PHE A 128 2.31 -10.19 3.63
CA PHE A 128 3.66 -10.24 3.06
C PHE A 128 3.70 -10.64 1.58
N ALA A 129 2.78 -10.05 0.82
CA ALA A 129 2.56 -10.25 -0.61
C ALA A 129 2.01 -8.96 -1.23
N PRO A 130 1.94 -8.83 -2.58
CA PRO A 130 1.55 -7.59 -3.24
C PRO A 130 0.03 -7.37 -3.23
N VAL A 131 -0.55 -7.21 -2.03
CA VAL A 131 -1.95 -6.81 -1.81
C VAL A 131 -1.97 -5.41 -1.22
N LEU A 132 -2.64 -4.49 -1.91
CA LEU A 132 -2.83 -3.11 -1.49
C LEU A 132 -4.30 -2.88 -1.14
N TYR A 133 -4.56 -2.33 0.04
CA TYR A 133 -5.89 -1.91 0.46
C TYR A 133 -6.03 -0.39 0.34
N LEU A 134 -7.04 0.08 -0.38
CA LEU A 134 -7.46 1.48 -0.42
C LEU A 134 -8.64 1.66 0.54
N ILE A 135 -8.53 2.59 1.45
CA ILE A 135 -9.48 2.79 2.56
C ILE A 135 -9.92 4.25 2.53
N PRO A 136 -11.18 4.54 2.22
CA PRO A 136 -11.68 5.92 2.24
C PRO A 136 -11.75 6.46 3.66
N TYR A 137 -11.51 7.77 3.82
CA TYR A 137 -11.69 8.50 5.07
C TYR A 137 -12.18 9.93 4.80
N GLN A 138 -12.71 10.60 5.83
CA GLN A 138 -13.25 11.97 5.72
C GLN A 138 -12.42 13.01 6.47
N THR A 139 -11.85 12.66 7.63
CA THR A 139 -11.04 13.58 8.43
C THR A 139 -9.65 13.01 8.70
N LEU A 140 -8.64 13.88 8.75
CA LEU A 140 -7.26 13.46 9.00
C LEU A 140 -7.11 12.70 10.33
N ASP A 141 -7.82 13.10 11.38
CA ASP A 141 -7.77 12.42 12.68
C ASP A 141 -8.33 10.98 12.58
N GLU A 142 -9.42 10.76 11.83
CA GLU A 142 -9.93 9.42 11.51
C GLU A 142 -8.87 8.56 10.83
N ALA A 143 -8.17 9.10 9.83
CA ALA A 143 -7.12 8.38 9.12
C ALA A 143 -5.93 8.04 10.02
N ILE A 144 -5.50 8.96 10.88
CA ILE A 144 -4.41 8.73 11.85
C ILE A 144 -4.82 7.66 12.88
N GLU A 145 -6.02 7.74 13.41
CA GLU A 145 -6.55 6.75 14.37
C GLU A 145 -6.60 5.35 13.72
N ALA A 146 -7.17 5.24 12.53
CA ALA A 146 -7.27 3.97 11.80
C ALA A 146 -5.88 3.43 11.39
N GLN A 147 -4.92 4.31 11.04
CA GLN A 147 -3.54 3.92 10.79
C GLN A 147 -2.91 3.28 12.02
N ASN A 148 -3.09 3.89 13.19
CA ASN A 148 -2.48 3.46 14.44
C ASN A 148 -3.19 2.24 15.07
N ALA A 149 -4.41 1.89 14.62
CA ALA A 149 -5.21 0.78 15.15
C ALA A 149 -4.71 -0.61 14.70
N VAL A 150 -3.38 -0.84 14.71
CA VAL A 150 -2.72 -2.11 14.39
C VAL A 150 -1.58 -2.37 15.37
N ALA A 151 -1.19 -3.64 15.53
CA ALA A 151 -0.18 -4.04 16.50
C ALA A 151 1.26 -3.63 16.15
N HIS A 152 1.53 -3.22 14.91
CA HIS A 152 2.89 -2.95 14.41
C HIS A 152 2.98 -1.53 13.83
N GLY A 153 4.04 -0.79 14.18
CA GLY A 153 4.29 0.58 13.74
C GLY A 153 5.72 0.74 13.20
N LEU A 154 6.05 0.16 12.03
CA LEU A 154 7.39 0.30 11.46
C LEU A 154 7.52 1.58 10.63
N SER A 155 6.71 1.73 9.57
CA SER A 155 6.83 2.82 8.62
C SER A 155 5.47 3.35 8.18
N SER A 156 5.39 4.66 8.05
CA SER A 156 4.20 5.36 7.61
C SER A 156 4.55 6.58 6.76
N ALA A 157 3.59 7.10 6.02
CA ALA A 157 3.75 8.33 5.26
C ALA A 157 2.43 9.10 5.17
N ILE A 158 2.53 10.43 5.06
CA ILE A 158 1.44 11.29 4.62
C ILE A 158 1.85 12.03 3.36
N PHE A 159 0.94 12.17 2.41
CA PHE A 159 1.08 13.05 1.27
C PHE A 159 0.11 14.22 1.41
N THR A 160 0.62 15.43 1.53
CA THR A 160 -0.16 16.65 1.74
C THR A 160 0.66 17.89 1.35
N ASP A 161 -0.02 18.92 0.86
CA ASP A 161 0.55 20.25 0.66
C ASP A 161 0.22 21.21 1.84
N ARG A 162 -0.45 20.70 2.90
CA ARG A 162 -0.79 21.47 4.10
C ARG A 162 0.22 21.21 5.22
N LEU A 163 0.96 22.26 5.57
CA LEU A 163 1.93 22.19 6.67
C LEU A 163 1.28 21.73 7.99
N GLN A 164 0.09 22.24 8.32
CA GLN A 164 -0.62 21.84 9.53
C GLN A 164 -0.94 20.34 9.57
N HIS A 165 -1.27 19.72 8.43
CA HIS A 165 -1.54 18.28 8.35
C HIS A 165 -0.26 17.47 8.48
N ALA A 166 0.84 17.94 7.88
CA ALA A 166 2.15 17.32 8.04
C ALA A 166 2.62 17.36 9.52
N GLU A 167 2.54 18.53 10.16
CA GLU A 167 2.90 18.72 11.58
C GLU A 167 1.98 17.88 12.51
N ARG A 168 0.67 17.81 12.23
CA ARG A 168 -0.27 16.95 12.97
C ARG A 168 0.13 15.48 12.87
N PHE A 169 0.49 15.00 11.68
CA PHE A 169 0.93 13.63 11.43
C PHE A 169 2.25 13.30 12.13
N LEU A 170 3.20 14.23 12.17
CA LEU A 170 4.51 14.06 12.82
C LEU A 170 4.50 14.31 14.33
N SER A 171 3.40 14.82 14.87
CA SER A 171 3.29 15.14 16.32
C SER A 171 3.23 13.87 17.18
N PRO A 172 3.44 13.96 18.50
CA PRO A 172 3.28 12.84 19.43
C PRO A 172 1.88 12.21 19.42
N ALA A 173 0.85 12.93 18.97
CA ALA A 173 -0.51 12.44 18.79
C ALA A 173 -0.80 12.03 17.34
N GLY A 174 0.22 12.02 16.48
CA GLY A 174 0.13 11.65 15.07
C GLY A 174 0.43 10.18 14.82
N SER A 175 1.33 9.91 13.86
CA SER A 175 1.68 8.54 13.48
C SER A 175 2.46 7.80 14.57
N ASP A 176 1.96 6.65 14.99
CA ASP A 176 2.61 5.72 15.91
C ASP A 176 3.50 4.73 15.11
N CYS A 177 4.53 5.26 14.44
CA CYS A 177 5.48 4.47 13.66
C CYS A 177 6.92 4.92 13.92
N GLY A 178 7.87 3.97 13.82
CA GLY A 178 9.30 4.27 13.95
C GLY A 178 9.83 5.15 12.81
N ILE A 179 9.19 5.11 11.63
CA ILE A 179 9.49 5.95 10.46
C ILE A 179 8.21 6.66 10.06
N ALA A 180 8.20 8.00 10.11
CA ALA A 180 7.09 8.82 9.66
C ALA A 180 7.57 9.81 8.59
N ASN A 181 7.11 9.65 7.36
CA ASN A 181 7.53 10.41 6.20
C ASN A 181 6.47 11.41 5.75
N VAL A 182 6.90 12.52 5.16
CA VAL A 182 6.01 13.49 4.49
C VAL A 182 6.40 13.59 3.02
N ASN A 183 5.44 13.35 2.12
CA ASN A 183 5.59 13.39 0.66
C ASN A 183 6.67 12.42 0.11
N ILE A 184 6.97 11.39 0.87
CA ILE A 184 7.83 10.25 0.50
C ILE A 184 7.11 8.97 0.93
N GLY A 185 7.29 7.85 0.18
CA GLY A 185 6.65 6.58 0.49
C GLY A 185 7.21 5.87 1.73
N THR A 186 6.57 4.76 2.11
CA THR A 186 6.97 3.95 3.28
C THR A 186 8.24 3.13 3.05
N SER A 187 8.62 2.88 1.78
CA SER A 187 9.79 2.09 1.38
C SER A 187 10.84 3.02 0.78
N GLY A 188 11.96 3.17 1.43
CA GLY A 188 13.03 4.06 0.96
C GLY A 188 13.58 4.98 2.04
N ALA A 189 13.42 4.60 3.31
CA ALA A 189 14.12 5.28 4.39
C ALA A 189 15.63 5.18 4.16
N GLU A 190 16.25 6.33 3.95
CA GLU A 190 17.70 6.45 3.85
C GLU A 190 18.29 6.71 5.24
N ILE A 191 19.27 5.89 5.61
CA ILE A 191 19.93 6.02 6.91
C ILE A 191 21.18 6.92 6.79
N GLY A 192 21.69 7.12 5.59
CA GLY A 192 22.89 7.90 5.35
C GLY A 192 22.66 9.38 5.61
N GLY A 193 23.21 9.90 6.70
CA GLY A 193 23.11 11.30 7.07
C GLY A 193 21.85 11.68 7.86
N ALA A 194 21.04 10.70 8.22
CA ALA A 194 19.96 10.91 9.17
C ALA A 194 20.48 10.78 10.60
#